data_2d3a135b32186ed0afcdb17ff996d34b
#
_entry.id   2d3a135b32186ed0afcdb17ff996d34b
#
_cell.length_a   1.000
_cell.length_b   1.000
_cell.length_c   1.000
_cell.angle_alpha   90.00
_cell.angle_beta   90.00
_cell.angle_gamma   90.00
#
_symmetry.space_group_name_H-M   'P 1'
#
loop_
_entity.id
_entity.type
_entity.pdbx_description
1 polymer ?
#
loop_
_entity_poly.entity_id
_entity_poly.type
_entity_poly.pdbx_seq_one_letter_code
_entity_poly.pdbx_strand_id
1 'polypeptide(L)'
;VPELSRVLVTGGSGFIAGHLILRLLADGYRVRTTVRNINRENDIRATLGRAGAEVDRLDIVAADLTSDGGWDEAVRGCEFVQHVASPFPARQPDNEDEIIIPAREGTLRVLEAASAHRVRRVVITSSFAAIGYSPKPSGQPYDETDWTDTNDPVSPYVKSKTVAERAAWDFAARPGSPEVAVVNPVGVFGPPLDGNLSTSVQIIDALLHGRPPLLPRASFAVVDVRDVADLLIRAMTDPRAAGQRYLAAAGQPVTLPDIAAVLRRRLGAAAAAVPRHQLPDWAVRAAARFAPPLRELSGLLGTPKAVNNSKAITQLGWHPRPIADTVTATADGLLRLSSAVAADR
;
A
#
# COMPACT_ATOMS: atom_id res chain seq x y z
N VAL A 1 -6.62 -24.37 22.30
CA VAL A 1 -5.93 -23.17 21.83
C VAL A 1 -6.84 -22.02 22.16
N PRO A 2 -6.43 -20.97 22.90
CA PRO A 2 -7.26 -19.79 23.10
C PRO A 2 -7.64 -19.25 21.72
N GLU A 3 -8.91 -18.96 21.54
CA GLU A 3 -9.44 -18.41 20.30
C GLU A 3 -8.78 -17.05 20.08
N LEU A 4 -7.99 -16.91 19.00
CA LEU A 4 -7.34 -15.65 18.69
C LEU A 4 -8.41 -14.59 18.37
N SER A 5 -8.11 -13.36 18.74
CA SER A 5 -8.99 -12.21 18.59
C SER A 5 -9.46 -12.01 17.14
N ARG A 6 -10.65 -11.41 17.01
CA ARG A 6 -11.13 -10.99 15.69
C ARG A 6 -10.49 -9.68 15.28
N VAL A 7 -10.00 -9.63 14.04
CA VAL A 7 -9.41 -8.46 13.40
C VAL A 7 -10.28 -8.01 12.23
N LEU A 8 -10.67 -6.74 12.20
CA LEU A 8 -11.25 -6.14 11.01
C LEU A 8 -10.15 -5.69 10.06
N VAL A 9 -10.22 -6.07 8.79
CA VAL A 9 -9.38 -5.54 7.70
C VAL A 9 -10.28 -4.80 6.71
N THR A 10 -10.17 -3.49 6.59
CA THR A 10 -11.01 -2.74 5.65
C THR A 10 -10.50 -2.88 4.22
N GLY A 11 -11.43 -3.01 3.25
CA GLY A 11 -11.09 -3.04 1.82
C GLY A 11 -10.50 -4.36 1.34
N GLY A 12 -11.10 -5.49 1.68
CA GLY A 12 -10.61 -6.85 1.44
C GLY A 12 -10.34 -7.24 -0.01
N SER A 13 -10.82 -6.47 -0.98
CA SER A 13 -10.49 -6.65 -2.41
C SER A 13 -9.21 -5.94 -2.84
N GLY A 14 -8.51 -5.24 -1.91
CA GLY A 14 -7.28 -4.50 -2.21
C GLY A 14 -6.03 -5.36 -2.12
N PHE A 15 -4.96 -4.96 -2.83
CA PHE A 15 -3.70 -5.69 -2.90
C PHE A 15 -3.05 -5.92 -1.52
N ILE A 16 -2.87 -4.86 -0.72
CA ILE A 16 -2.30 -4.96 0.63
C ILE A 16 -3.24 -5.75 1.55
N ALA A 17 -4.55 -5.47 1.48
CA ALA A 17 -5.54 -6.12 2.32
C ALA A 17 -5.58 -7.64 2.08
N GLY A 18 -5.52 -8.10 0.83
CA GLY A 18 -5.47 -9.53 0.51
C GLY A 18 -4.30 -10.24 1.17
N HIS A 19 -3.08 -9.68 1.07
CA HIS A 19 -1.90 -10.26 1.71
C HIS A 19 -1.95 -10.19 3.25
N LEU A 20 -2.52 -9.13 3.79
CA LEU A 20 -2.72 -9.00 5.24
C LEU A 20 -3.72 -10.04 5.76
N ILE A 21 -4.84 -10.25 5.04
CA ILE A 21 -5.84 -11.27 5.38
C ILE A 21 -5.21 -12.67 5.35
N LEU A 22 -4.46 -13.00 4.28
CA LEU A 22 -3.73 -14.28 4.17
C LEU A 22 -2.85 -14.52 5.39
N ARG A 23 -2.06 -13.51 5.78
CA ARG A 23 -1.15 -13.64 6.91
C ARG A 23 -1.89 -13.75 8.25
N LEU A 24 -2.92 -12.94 8.49
CA LEU A 24 -3.73 -13.02 9.72
C LEU A 24 -4.42 -14.38 9.88
N LEU A 25 -4.98 -14.93 8.81
CA LEU A 25 -5.60 -16.26 8.82
C LEU A 25 -4.56 -17.35 9.10
N ALA A 26 -3.37 -17.27 8.49
CA ALA A 26 -2.26 -18.20 8.74
C ALA A 26 -1.75 -18.11 10.19
N ASP A 27 -1.72 -16.91 10.78
CA ASP A 27 -1.36 -16.68 12.18
C ASP A 27 -2.48 -17.08 13.16
N GLY A 28 -3.67 -17.56 12.66
CA GLY A 28 -4.76 -18.12 13.46
C GLY A 28 -5.84 -17.12 13.87
N TYR A 29 -5.77 -15.86 13.45
CA TYR A 29 -6.82 -14.87 13.75
C TYR A 29 -8.14 -15.21 13.06
N ARG A 30 -9.26 -14.76 13.68
CA ARG A 30 -10.53 -14.59 12.96
C ARG A 30 -10.48 -13.25 12.24
N VAL A 31 -10.75 -13.24 10.95
CA VAL A 31 -10.70 -12.03 10.14
C VAL A 31 -12.10 -11.66 9.69
N ARG A 32 -12.47 -10.40 9.88
CA ARG A 32 -13.59 -9.81 9.17
C ARG A 32 -13.03 -8.80 8.16
N THR A 33 -13.62 -8.74 6.97
CA THR A 33 -13.20 -7.74 5.98
C THR A 33 -14.40 -7.02 5.39
N THR A 34 -14.18 -5.76 4.99
CA THR A 34 -15.21 -4.98 4.32
C THR A 34 -15.03 -4.95 2.82
N VAL A 35 -16.13 -4.94 2.11
CA VAL A 35 -16.22 -4.70 0.66
C VAL A 35 -17.33 -3.69 0.36
N ARG A 36 -17.20 -2.91 -0.71
CA ARG A 36 -18.26 -2.01 -1.15
C ARG A 36 -19.45 -2.75 -1.75
N ASN A 37 -19.17 -3.86 -2.44
CA ASN A 37 -20.19 -4.70 -3.07
C ASN A 37 -20.04 -6.12 -2.54
N ILE A 38 -21.03 -6.58 -1.79
CA ILE A 38 -21.04 -7.90 -1.17
C ILE A 38 -21.06 -9.05 -2.21
N ASN A 39 -21.54 -8.80 -3.42
CA ASN A 39 -21.53 -9.79 -4.50
C ASN A 39 -20.11 -10.26 -4.87
N ARG A 40 -19.07 -9.56 -4.43
CA ARG A 40 -17.67 -9.96 -4.62
C ARG A 40 -17.15 -10.94 -3.56
N GLU A 41 -17.99 -11.35 -2.61
CA GLU A 41 -17.58 -12.30 -1.55
C GLU A 41 -16.98 -13.58 -2.12
N ASN A 42 -17.67 -14.23 -3.05
CA ASN A 42 -17.21 -15.49 -3.64
C ASN A 42 -15.85 -15.33 -4.38
N ASP A 43 -15.66 -14.22 -5.08
CA ASP A 43 -14.40 -13.94 -5.79
C ASP A 43 -13.24 -13.78 -4.79
N ILE A 44 -13.46 -13.07 -3.68
CA ILE A 44 -12.46 -12.85 -2.65
C ILE A 44 -12.11 -14.16 -1.95
N ARG A 45 -13.12 -14.95 -1.55
CA ARG A 45 -12.89 -16.26 -0.93
C ARG A 45 -12.12 -17.18 -1.88
N ALA A 46 -12.50 -17.23 -3.15
CA ALA A 46 -11.82 -18.04 -4.16
C ALA A 46 -10.37 -17.58 -4.37
N THR A 47 -10.11 -16.26 -4.42
CA THR A 47 -8.78 -15.70 -4.57
C THR A 47 -7.88 -16.05 -3.38
N LEU A 48 -8.37 -15.85 -2.16
CA LEU A 48 -7.63 -16.18 -0.94
C LEU A 48 -7.43 -17.68 -0.77
N GLY A 49 -8.44 -18.49 -1.11
CA GLY A 49 -8.34 -19.96 -1.08
C GLY A 49 -7.28 -20.48 -2.07
N ARG A 50 -7.23 -19.96 -3.31
CA ARG A 50 -6.15 -20.28 -4.27
C ARG A 50 -4.76 -19.90 -3.76
N ALA A 51 -4.69 -18.86 -2.93
CA ALA A 51 -3.45 -18.45 -2.28
C ALA A 51 -3.13 -19.25 -0.99
N GLY A 52 -3.93 -20.26 -0.65
CA GLY A 52 -3.70 -21.19 0.46
C GLY A 52 -4.33 -20.78 1.79
N ALA A 53 -5.29 -19.85 1.82
CA ALA A 53 -5.98 -19.46 3.05
C ALA A 53 -7.08 -20.44 3.42
N GLU A 54 -7.20 -20.74 4.73
CA GLU A 54 -8.39 -21.36 5.33
C GLU A 54 -9.47 -20.29 5.53
N VAL A 55 -10.38 -20.17 4.54
CA VAL A 55 -11.36 -19.06 4.49
C VAL A 55 -12.55 -19.23 5.46
N ASP A 56 -12.65 -20.33 6.18
CA ASP A 56 -13.72 -20.59 7.17
C ASP A 56 -13.72 -19.58 8.33
N ARG A 57 -12.55 -18.97 8.61
CA ARG A 57 -12.38 -17.94 9.63
C ARG A 57 -12.44 -16.52 9.08
N LEU A 58 -12.93 -16.35 7.85
CA LEU A 58 -13.10 -15.06 7.18
C LEU A 58 -14.60 -14.70 7.10
N ASP A 59 -14.98 -13.61 7.76
CA ASP A 59 -16.28 -12.96 7.58
C ASP A 59 -16.13 -11.82 6.55
N ILE A 60 -17.11 -11.63 5.67
CA ILE A 60 -17.13 -10.53 4.69
C ILE A 60 -18.42 -9.74 4.89
N VAL A 61 -18.31 -8.44 5.05
CA VAL A 61 -19.44 -7.53 5.27
C VAL A 61 -19.38 -6.33 4.33
N ALA A 62 -20.53 -5.71 4.06
CA ALA A 62 -20.58 -4.52 3.22
C ALA A 62 -20.33 -3.26 4.06
N ALA A 63 -19.38 -2.43 3.63
CA ALA A 63 -19.18 -1.07 4.15
C ALA A 63 -18.44 -0.22 3.10
N ASP A 64 -18.80 1.06 3.01
CA ASP A 64 -18.21 2.03 2.09
C ASP A 64 -17.67 3.24 2.87
N LEU A 65 -16.46 3.71 2.51
CA LEU A 65 -15.85 4.89 3.14
C LEU A 65 -16.64 6.19 2.91
N THR A 66 -17.53 6.20 1.92
CA THR A 66 -18.38 7.37 1.58
C THR A 66 -19.75 7.30 2.25
N SER A 67 -20.06 6.26 3.01
CA SER A 67 -21.34 6.04 3.68
C SER A 67 -21.14 5.68 5.15
N ASP A 68 -22.07 6.11 6.00
CA ASP A 68 -22.05 5.79 7.44
C ASP A 68 -22.52 4.36 7.73
N GLY A 69 -23.25 3.74 6.77
CA GLY A 69 -23.81 2.41 6.92
C GLY A 69 -22.74 1.28 6.90
N GLY A 70 -22.99 0.22 7.66
CA GLY A 70 -22.19 -1.00 7.68
C GLY A 70 -21.00 -0.99 8.65
N TRP A 71 -20.53 0.17 9.11
CA TRP A 71 -19.34 0.24 9.97
C TRP A 71 -19.60 -0.31 11.38
N ASP A 72 -20.79 -0.11 11.93
CA ASP A 72 -21.17 -0.71 13.24
C ASP A 72 -21.06 -2.24 13.19
N GLU A 73 -21.63 -2.87 12.16
CA GLU A 73 -21.55 -4.32 11.96
C GLU A 73 -20.10 -4.76 11.71
N ALA A 74 -19.37 -4.02 10.88
CA ALA A 74 -18.01 -4.35 10.52
C ALA A 74 -17.08 -4.40 11.75
N VAL A 75 -17.20 -3.46 12.67
CA VAL A 75 -16.31 -3.31 13.84
C VAL A 75 -16.75 -4.17 15.03
N ARG A 76 -18.03 -4.53 15.12
CA ARG A 76 -18.61 -5.24 16.29
C ARG A 76 -17.84 -6.51 16.64
N GLY A 77 -17.35 -6.58 17.89
CA GLY A 77 -16.61 -7.72 18.43
C GLY A 77 -15.20 -7.87 17.89
N CYS A 78 -14.66 -6.88 17.18
CA CYS A 78 -13.25 -6.85 16.79
C CYS A 78 -12.40 -6.24 17.91
N GLU A 79 -11.27 -6.87 18.24
CA GLU A 79 -10.27 -6.32 19.14
C GLU A 79 -9.39 -5.29 18.44
N PHE A 80 -9.09 -5.54 17.16
CA PHE A 80 -8.23 -4.71 16.34
C PHE A 80 -8.89 -4.35 15.01
N VAL A 81 -8.51 -3.19 14.48
CA VAL A 81 -8.87 -2.74 13.14
C VAL A 81 -7.60 -2.44 12.34
N GLN A 82 -7.47 -3.07 11.20
CA GLN A 82 -6.49 -2.78 10.16
C GLN A 82 -7.18 -1.94 9.08
N HIS A 83 -7.02 -0.62 9.16
CA HIS A 83 -7.63 0.29 8.19
C HIS A 83 -6.75 0.42 6.95
N VAL A 84 -6.98 -0.45 5.97
CA VAL A 84 -6.22 -0.53 4.70
C VAL A 84 -6.95 0.17 3.56
N ALA A 85 -8.29 0.19 3.61
CA ALA A 85 -9.11 0.84 2.59
C ALA A 85 -8.76 2.33 2.45
N SER A 86 -8.65 2.79 1.23
CA SER A 86 -8.52 4.20 0.90
C SER A 86 -9.19 4.46 -0.45
N PRO A 87 -9.83 5.62 -0.66
CA PRO A 87 -10.25 6.01 -1.98
C PRO A 87 -9.02 6.10 -2.90
N PHE A 88 -9.09 5.39 -4.02
CA PHE A 88 -8.06 5.46 -5.05
C PHE A 88 -8.77 5.53 -6.41
N PRO A 89 -9.02 6.73 -6.92
CA PRO A 89 -9.73 6.90 -8.19
C PRO A 89 -8.87 6.40 -9.35
N ALA A 90 -9.51 5.80 -10.36
CA ALA A 90 -8.83 5.30 -11.56
C ALA A 90 -8.21 6.43 -12.42
N ARG A 91 -8.68 7.67 -12.25
CA ARG A 91 -8.14 8.88 -12.88
C ARG A 91 -7.97 9.95 -11.82
N GLN A 92 -7.05 10.89 -12.04
CA GLN A 92 -6.99 12.09 -11.20
C GLN A 92 -8.30 12.84 -11.33
N PRO A 93 -8.94 13.24 -10.21
CA PRO A 93 -10.18 14.01 -10.24
C PRO A 93 -9.91 15.42 -10.73
N ASP A 94 -10.93 16.04 -11.35
CA ASP A 94 -10.87 17.44 -11.76
C ASP A 94 -10.91 18.37 -10.55
N ASN A 95 -11.61 17.96 -9.47
CA ASN A 95 -11.64 18.64 -8.17
C ASN A 95 -10.93 17.76 -7.13
N GLU A 96 -9.92 18.31 -6.45
CA GLU A 96 -9.15 17.58 -5.43
C GLU A 96 -10.00 17.11 -4.24
N ASP A 97 -11.10 17.80 -3.93
CA ASP A 97 -12.01 17.42 -2.84
C ASP A 97 -12.70 16.06 -3.08
N GLU A 98 -12.83 15.63 -4.33
CA GLU A 98 -13.39 14.31 -4.67
C GLU A 98 -12.57 13.12 -4.13
N ILE A 99 -11.31 13.35 -3.80
CA ILE A 99 -10.45 12.33 -3.17
C ILE A 99 -10.08 12.71 -1.72
N ILE A 100 -9.89 14.00 -1.43
CA ILE A 100 -9.46 14.45 -0.09
C ILE A 100 -10.58 14.22 0.93
N ILE A 101 -11.81 14.66 0.63
CA ILE A 101 -12.94 14.53 1.54
C ILE A 101 -13.25 13.05 1.85
N PRO A 102 -13.44 12.15 0.85
CA PRO A 102 -13.69 10.75 1.15
C PRO A 102 -12.55 10.05 1.89
N ALA A 103 -11.30 10.45 1.67
CA ALA A 103 -10.16 9.88 2.39
C ALA A 103 -10.18 10.27 3.87
N ARG A 104 -10.42 11.54 4.17
CA ARG A 104 -10.52 12.05 5.54
C ARG A 104 -11.75 11.49 6.26
N GLU A 105 -12.93 11.67 5.69
CA GLU A 105 -14.20 11.27 6.32
C GLU A 105 -14.30 9.75 6.48
N GLY A 106 -13.83 8.99 5.48
CA GLY A 106 -13.79 7.54 5.55
C GLY A 106 -12.90 7.04 6.69
N THR A 107 -11.73 7.68 6.90
CA THR A 107 -10.85 7.37 8.03
C THR A 107 -11.53 7.69 9.36
N LEU A 108 -12.19 8.84 9.46
CA LEU A 108 -12.91 9.24 10.68
C LEU A 108 -14.08 8.29 11.00
N ARG A 109 -14.87 7.87 10.00
CA ARG A 109 -15.95 6.87 10.19
C ARG A 109 -15.45 5.57 10.80
N VAL A 110 -14.32 5.07 10.31
CA VAL A 110 -13.71 3.85 10.86
C VAL A 110 -13.26 4.06 12.30
N LEU A 111 -12.65 5.20 12.62
CA LEU A 111 -12.19 5.53 13.97
C LEU A 111 -13.36 5.75 14.93
N GLU A 112 -14.44 6.40 14.51
CA GLU A 112 -15.66 6.60 15.29
C GLU A 112 -16.32 5.25 15.61
N ALA A 113 -16.48 4.38 14.62
CA ALA A 113 -17.00 3.03 14.84
C ALA A 113 -16.10 2.21 15.78
N ALA A 114 -14.77 2.30 15.60
CA ALA A 114 -13.81 1.63 16.47
C ALA A 114 -13.89 2.13 17.92
N SER A 115 -14.05 3.44 18.12
CA SER A 115 -14.24 4.04 19.45
C SER A 115 -15.55 3.58 20.10
N ALA A 116 -16.67 3.59 19.38
CA ALA A 116 -17.97 3.16 19.85
C ALA A 116 -17.98 1.70 20.32
N HIS A 117 -17.21 0.83 19.65
CA HIS A 117 -17.06 -0.59 20.01
C HIS A 117 -15.86 -0.90 20.91
N ARG A 118 -15.17 0.11 21.44
CA ARG A 118 -14.01 -0.04 22.34
C ARG A 118 -12.92 -0.93 21.75
N VAL A 119 -12.67 -0.78 20.44
CA VAL A 119 -11.53 -1.43 19.78
C VAL A 119 -10.24 -1.01 20.49
N ARG A 120 -9.38 -1.97 20.78
CA ARG A 120 -8.12 -1.71 21.48
C ARG A 120 -7.18 -0.84 20.65
N ARG A 121 -6.99 -1.21 19.37
CA ARG A 121 -6.07 -0.47 18.47
C ARG A 121 -6.57 -0.47 17.02
N VAL A 122 -6.42 0.69 16.39
CA VAL A 122 -6.57 0.86 14.94
C VAL A 122 -5.19 1.07 14.33
N VAL A 123 -4.80 0.23 13.37
CA VAL A 123 -3.60 0.42 12.56
C VAL A 123 -4.00 0.95 11.19
N ILE A 124 -3.50 2.11 10.82
CA ILE A 124 -3.84 2.80 9.57
C ILE A 124 -2.75 2.57 8.54
N THR A 125 -3.12 2.08 7.37
CA THR A 125 -2.25 2.06 6.20
C THR A 125 -2.32 3.42 5.52
N SER A 126 -1.40 4.31 5.88
CA SER A 126 -1.21 5.59 5.21
C SER A 126 -0.33 5.43 3.97
N SER A 127 0.61 6.35 3.75
CA SER A 127 1.54 6.31 2.62
C SER A 127 2.77 7.18 2.91
N PHE A 128 3.89 6.88 2.27
CA PHE A 128 5.04 7.78 2.16
C PHE A 128 4.62 9.16 1.60
N ALA A 129 3.51 9.24 0.91
CA ALA A 129 2.91 10.49 0.44
C ALA A 129 2.68 11.50 1.58
N ALA A 130 2.36 11.03 2.78
CA ALA A 130 2.19 11.90 3.96
C ALA A 130 3.53 12.34 4.60
N ILE A 131 4.65 11.74 4.18
CA ILE A 131 5.98 11.97 4.76
C ILE A 131 6.87 12.81 3.84
N GLY A 132 7.06 12.40 2.59
CA GLY A 132 8.25 12.73 1.80
C GLY A 132 8.00 13.53 0.53
N TYR A 133 6.96 14.33 0.42
CA TYR A 133 6.68 15.11 -0.80
C TYR A 133 6.98 16.60 -0.66
N SER A 134 7.24 17.10 0.52
CA SER A 134 7.82 18.43 0.73
C SER A 134 9.34 18.42 0.58
N PRO A 135 9.95 19.52 0.13
CA PRO A 135 11.41 19.64 0.03
C PRO A 135 12.10 19.42 1.38
N LYS A 136 13.22 18.71 1.37
CA LYS A 136 14.09 18.52 2.53
C LYS A 136 15.54 18.89 2.15
N PRO A 137 16.37 19.36 3.09
CA PRO A 137 17.77 19.62 2.82
C PRO A 137 18.46 18.45 2.14
N SER A 138 19.32 18.73 1.16
CA SER A 138 20.00 17.72 0.36
C SER A 138 20.77 16.72 1.24
N GLY A 139 20.62 15.43 0.94
CA GLY A 139 21.30 14.33 1.62
C GLY A 139 20.65 13.88 2.94
N GLN A 140 19.62 14.54 3.44
CA GLN A 140 18.88 14.06 4.61
C GLN A 140 17.80 13.04 4.19
N PRO A 141 17.77 11.83 4.79
CA PRO A 141 16.72 10.87 4.52
C PRO A 141 15.39 11.31 5.14
N TYR A 142 14.29 10.98 4.49
CA TYR A 142 12.95 11.12 5.08
C TYR A 142 12.71 10.01 6.09
N ASP A 143 12.08 10.35 7.20
CA ASP A 143 11.67 9.43 8.26
C ASP A 143 10.29 9.77 8.82
N GLU A 144 9.89 9.09 9.88
CA GLU A 144 8.56 9.23 10.49
C GLU A 144 8.30 10.58 11.17
N THR A 145 9.32 11.42 11.36
CA THR A 145 9.15 12.77 11.91
C THR A 145 8.75 13.80 10.86
N ASP A 146 8.98 13.48 9.59
CA ASP A 146 8.66 14.35 8.46
C ASP A 146 7.16 14.33 8.13
N TRP A 147 6.70 15.46 7.59
CA TRP A 147 5.36 15.62 7.06
C TRP A 147 5.38 16.35 5.72
N THR A 148 4.57 15.86 4.81
CA THR A 148 4.28 16.61 3.59
C THR A 148 3.41 17.82 3.93
N ASP A 149 3.80 19.00 3.45
CA ASP A 149 2.98 20.22 3.49
C ASP A 149 1.94 20.17 2.36
N THR A 150 0.68 20.26 2.71
CA THR A 150 -0.42 20.26 1.74
C THR A 150 -0.54 21.57 0.96
N ASN A 151 0.17 22.62 1.36
CA ASN A 151 0.28 23.89 0.62
C ASN A 151 1.33 23.82 -0.50
N ASP A 152 2.23 22.83 -0.47
CA ASP A 152 3.17 22.60 -1.55
C ASP A 152 2.41 22.14 -2.83
N PRO A 153 2.99 22.33 -4.02
CA PRO A 153 2.40 21.91 -5.29
C PRO A 153 2.46 20.38 -5.46
N VAL A 154 1.77 19.66 -4.60
CA VAL A 154 1.67 18.20 -4.58
C VAL A 154 0.35 17.72 -5.19
N SER A 155 0.30 16.46 -5.65
CA SER A 155 -0.90 15.91 -6.27
C SER A 155 -2.06 15.77 -5.27
N PRO A 156 -3.33 15.76 -5.74
CA PRO A 156 -4.51 15.51 -4.90
C PRO A 156 -4.41 14.23 -4.07
N TYR A 157 -3.79 13.17 -4.61
CA TYR A 157 -3.53 11.94 -3.87
C TYR A 157 -2.59 12.17 -2.67
N VAL A 158 -1.51 12.90 -2.87
CA VAL A 158 -0.55 13.23 -1.78
C VAL A 158 -1.25 14.03 -0.69
N LYS A 159 -2.03 15.06 -1.07
CA LYS A 159 -2.85 15.85 -0.13
C LYS A 159 -3.82 14.95 0.63
N SER A 160 -4.55 14.08 -0.07
CA SER A 160 -5.56 13.21 0.54
C SER A 160 -4.98 12.30 1.62
N LYS A 161 -3.81 11.71 1.37
CA LYS A 161 -3.11 10.86 2.34
C LYS A 161 -2.62 11.65 3.55
N THR A 162 -2.07 12.83 3.33
CA THR A 162 -1.60 13.70 4.41
C THR A 162 -2.74 14.18 5.30
N VAL A 163 -3.84 14.65 4.69
CA VAL A 163 -5.02 15.14 5.41
C VAL A 163 -5.71 14.03 6.20
N ALA A 164 -5.88 12.84 5.58
CA ALA A 164 -6.48 11.69 6.27
C ALA A 164 -5.65 11.22 7.46
N GLU A 165 -4.32 11.16 7.33
CA GLU A 165 -3.45 10.76 8.43
C GLU A 165 -3.44 11.80 9.55
N ARG A 166 -3.39 13.10 9.25
CA ARG A 166 -3.49 14.15 10.26
C ARG A 166 -4.82 14.09 11.02
N ALA A 167 -5.93 13.92 10.29
CA ALA A 167 -7.25 13.76 10.91
C ALA A 167 -7.32 12.54 11.85
N ALA A 168 -6.63 11.46 11.52
CA ALA A 168 -6.55 10.30 12.40
C ALA A 168 -5.77 10.59 13.69
N TRP A 169 -4.69 11.36 13.63
CA TRP A 169 -3.94 11.78 14.82
C TRP A 169 -4.73 12.76 15.69
N ASP A 170 -5.45 13.71 15.07
CA ASP A 170 -6.35 14.63 15.78
C ASP A 170 -7.48 13.87 16.50
N PHE A 171 -8.00 12.80 15.87
CA PHE A 171 -8.99 11.92 16.50
C PHE A 171 -8.37 11.15 17.67
N ALA A 172 -7.20 10.55 17.47
CA ALA A 172 -6.51 9.75 18.49
C ALA A 172 -6.18 10.55 19.77
N ALA A 173 -6.04 11.87 19.66
CA ALA A 173 -5.80 12.76 20.81
C ALA A 173 -7.05 12.99 21.69
N ARG A 174 -8.25 12.55 21.26
CA ARG A 174 -9.49 12.73 22.01
C ARG A 174 -9.59 11.70 23.15
N PRO A 175 -10.14 12.07 24.31
CA PRO A 175 -10.39 11.12 25.41
C PRO A 175 -11.29 9.95 24.95
N GLY A 176 -10.92 8.73 25.30
CA GLY A 176 -11.69 7.53 24.97
C GLY A 176 -11.48 7.00 23.55
N SER A 177 -10.58 7.61 22.76
CA SER A 177 -10.20 7.08 21.46
C SER A 177 -9.44 5.76 21.58
N PRO A 178 -9.53 4.85 20.58
CA PRO A 178 -8.66 3.68 20.51
C PRO A 178 -7.20 4.09 20.35
N GLU A 179 -6.27 3.21 20.71
CA GLU A 179 -4.87 3.39 20.33
C GLU A 179 -4.75 3.44 18.79
N VAL A 180 -3.95 4.37 18.27
CA VAL A 180 -3.68 4.47 16.83
C VAL A 180 -2.20 4.20 16.57
N ALA A 181 -1.91 3.41 15.54
CA ALA A 181 -0.60 3.29 14.93
C ALA A 181 -0.73 3.50 13.42
N VAL A 182 0.32 4.01 12.79
CA VAL A 182 0.30 4.27 11.34
C VAL A 182 1.49 3.60 10.67
N VAL A 183 1.23 2.93 9.56
CA VAL A 183 2.27 2.43 8.65
C VAL A 183 2.20 3.24 7.36
N ASN A 184 3.35 3.76 6.93
CA ASN A 184 3.50 4.59 5.74
C ASN A 184 4.30 3.83 4.67
N PRO A 185 3.67 2.98 3.83
CA PRO A 185 4.38 2.28 2.78
C PRO A 185 4.86 3.24 1.68
N VAL A 186 6.02 2.92 1.12
CA VAL A 186 6.51 3.45 -0.16
C VAL A 186 5.84 2.71 -1.33
N GLY A 187 6.45 2.64 -2.52
CA GLY A 187 5.93 1.84 -3.64
C GLY A 187 5.82 0.36 -3.26
N VAL A 188 4.58 -0.16 -3.20
CA VAL A 188 4.32 -1.53 -2.76
C VAL A 188 4.31 -2.48 -3.95
N PHE A 189 5.26 -3.40 -3.99
CA PHE A 189 5.41 -4.46 -4.98
C PHE A 189 5.17 -5.82 -4.32
N GLY A 190 5.12 -6.88 -5.10
CA GLY A 190 4.96 -8.25 -4.63
C GLY A 190 4.05 -9.07 -5.54
N PRO A 191 3.89 -10.37 -5.27
CA PRO A 191 3.09 -11.24 -6.13
C PRO A 191 1.62 -10.83 -6.09
N PRO A 192 0.98 -10.52 -7.25
CA PRO A 192 -0.45 -10.27 -7.28
C PRO A 192 -1.22 -11.55 -6.98
N LEU A 193 -2.38 -11.41 -6.29
CA LEU A 193 -3.26 -12.51 -5.95
C LEU A 193 -4.32 -12.79 -7.03
N ASP A 194 -4.65 -11.76 -7.81
CA ASP A 194 -5.61 -11.81 -8.91
C ASP A 194 -5.22 -10.84 -10.03
N GLY A 195 -6.03 -10.72 -11.06
CA GLY A 195 -5.81 -9.84 -12.21
C GLY A 195 -6.03 -8.35 -11.93
N ASN A 196 -6.46 -7.98 -10.72
CA ASN A 196 -6.66 -6.58 -10.34
C ASN A 196 -5.34 -5.96 -9.83
N LEU A 197 -4.47 -5.60 -10.78
CA LEU A 197 -3.11 -5.18 -10.50
C LEU A 197 -3.06 -3.78 -9.87
N SER A 198 -2.33 -3.62 -8.77
CA SER A 198 -1.99 -2.31 -8.21
C SER A 198 -1.08 -1.52 -9.17
N THR A 199 -1.07 -0.19 -9.04
CA THR A 199 -0.26 0.70 -9.89
C THR A 199 1.23 0.31 -9.90
N SER A 200 1.79 -0.07 -8.75
CA SER A 200 3.19 -0.49 -8.66
C SER A 200 3.42 -1.83 -9.39
N VAL A 201 2.52 -2.80 -9.27
CA VAL A 201 2.60 -4.09 -9.98
C VAL A 201 2.49 -3.89 -11.48
N GLN A 202 1.65 -2.95 -11.95
CA GLN A 202 1.53 -2.59 -13.37
C GLN A 202 2.84 -2.08 -13.97
N ILE A 203 3.75 -1.49 -13.17
CA ILE A 203 5.09 -1.10 -13.64
C ILE A 203 5.89 -2.33 -14.07
N ILE A 204 5.88 -3.39 -13.25
CA ILE A 204 6.59 -4.64 -13.58
C ILE A 204 5.93 -5.33 -14.78
N ASP A 205 4.59 -5.36 -14.82
CA ASP A 205 3.85 -5.90 -15.96
C ASP A 205 4.23 -5.18 -17.26
N ALA A 206 4.23 -3.84 -17.26
CA ALA A 206 4.63 -3.05 -18.41
C ALA A 206 6.07 -3.35 -18.86
N LEU A 207 7.01 -3.48 -17.92
CA LEU A 207 8.40 -3.83 -18.23
C LEU A 207 8.51 -5.21 -18.86
N LEU A 208 7.80 -6.21 -18.36
CA LEU A 208 7.77 -7.56 -18.94
C LEU A 208 7.25 -7.56 -20.38
N HIS A 209 6.36 -6.61 -20.71
CA HIS A 209 5.82 -6.41 -22.06
C HIS A 209 6.59 -5.38 -22.90
N GLY A 210 7.81 -5.01 -22.51
CA GLY A 210 8.66 -4.09 -23.28
C GLY A 210 8.25 -2.61 -23.23
N ARG A 211 7.49 -2.20 -22.24
CA ARG A 211 6.97 -0.82 -22.10
C ARG A 211 7.48 -0.13 -20.83
N PRO A 212 7.91 1.14 -20.91
CA PRO A 212 8.21 1.90 -22.13
C PRO A 212 9.46 1.36 -22.83
N PRO A 213 9.62 1.57 -24.15
CA PRO A 213 10.78 1.05 -24.89
C PRO A 213 12.12 1.64 -24.47
N LEU A 214 12.11 2.84 -23.92
CA LEU A 214 13.26 3.51 -23.32
C LEU A 214 12.97 3.82 -21.84
N LEU A 215 13.88 3.43 -20.96
CA LEU A 215 13.71 3.51 -19.52
C LEU A 215 14.12 4.90 -18.99
N PRO A 216 13.18 5.71 -18.47
CA PRO A 216 13.53 6.92 -17.75
C PRO A 216 14.23 6.59 -16.42
N ARG A 217 15.13 7.46 -15.96
CA ARG A 217 15.84 7.29 -14.67
C ARG A 217 15.00 7.74 -13.48
N ALA A 218 13.68 7.47 -13.55
CA ALA A 218 12.80 7.69 -12.40
C ALA A 218 13.20 6.75 -11.25
N SER A 219 13.34 7.32 -10.05
CA SER A 219 13.71 6.56 -8.86
C SER A 219 12.62 6.65 -7.78
N PHE A 220 12.41 5.54 -7.08
CA PHE A 220 11.46 5.46 -5.97
C PHE A 220 11.86 4.36 -5.00
N ALA A 221 11.46 4.53 -3.74
CA ALA A 221 11.63 3.50 -2.73
C ALA A 221 10.58 2.40 -2.92
N VAL A 222 10.97 1.17 -2.57
CA VAL A 222 10.18 -0.06 -2.79
C VAL A 222 10.04 -0.83 -1.48
N VAL A 223 8.90 -1.50 -1.31
CA VAL A 223 8.67 -2.47 -0.24
C VAL A 223 7.83 -3.64 -0.76
N ASP A 224 8.05 -4.83 -0.20
CA ASP A 224 7.24 -6.00 -0.51
C ASP A 224 5.90 -5.94 0.23
N VAL A 225 4.80 -6.28 -0.44
CA VAL A 225 3.46 -6.31 0.14
C VAL A 225 3.37 -7.25 1.35
N ARG A 226 4.12 -8.36 1.33
CA ARG A 226 4.18 -9.32 2.44
C ARG A 226 4.89 -8.74 3.66
N ASP A 227 5.86 -7.84 3.45
CA ASP A 227 6.57 -7.13 4.52
C ASP A 227 5.72 -5.97 5.06
N VAL A 228 4.92 -5.33 4.20
CA VAL A 228 3.89 -4.37 4.66
C VAL A 228 2.89 -5.08 5.55
N ALA A 229 2.38 -6.26 5.16
CA ALA A 229 1.47 -7.06 5.98
C ALA A 229 2.11 -7.46 7.32
N ASP A 230 3.37 -7.89 7.32
CA ASP A 230 4.11 -8.19 8.56
C ASP A 230 4.25 -6.97 9.48
N LEU A 231 4.60 -5.80 8.93
CA LEU A 231 4.72 -4.57 9.71
C LEU A 231 3.38 -4.11 10.28
N LEU A 232 2.29 -4.23 9.52
CA LEU A 232 0.94 -3.93 9.98
C LEU A 232 0.54 -4.81 11.17
N ILE A 233 0.87 -6.10 11.16
CA ILE A 233 0.59 -7.03 12.27
C ILE A 233 1.48 -6.70 13.48
N ARG A 234 2.76 -6.39 13.28
CA ARG A 234 3.64 -5.93 14.36
C ARG A 234 3.14 -4.65 15.00
N ALA A 235 2.73 -3.68 14.19
CA ALA A 235 2.12 -2.43 14.68
C ALA A 235 0.79 -2.67 15.42
N MET A 236 0.06 -3.74 15.09
CA MET A 236 -1.17 -4.13 15.78
C MET A 236 -0.89 -4.71 17.17
N THR A 237 0.13 -5.57 17.30
CA THR A 237 0.34 -6.41 18.47
C THR A 237 1.37 -5.87 19.45
N ASP A 238 2.38 -5.14 18.99
CA ASP A 238 3.42 -4.60 19.86
C ASP A 238 2.92 -3.39 20.67
N PRO A 239 3.00 -3.42 22.03
CA PRO A 239 2.55 -2.30 22.86
C PRO A 239 3.27 -0.98 22.53
N ARG A 240 4.54 -1.03 22.08
CA ARG A 240 5.34 0.15 21.76
C ARG A 240 4.84 0.89 20.51
N ALA A 241 3.97 0.26 19.73
CA ALA A 241 3.46 0.84 18.50
C ALA A 241 2.31 1.84 18.72
N ALA A 242 1.71 1.88 19.90
CA ALA A 242 0.67 2.87 20.23
C ALA A 242 1.21 4.29 20.07
N GLY A 243 0.50 5.14 19.34
CA GLY A 243 0.89 6.53 19.09
C GLY A 243 2.09 6.68 18.13
N GLN A 244 2.45 5.64 17.36
CA GLN A 244 3.64 5.66 16.52
C GLN A 244 3.32 5.57 15.02
N ARG A 245 4.23 6.20 14.22
CA ARG A 245 4.30 6.05 12.75
C ARG A 245 5.48 5.16 12.40
N TYR A 246 5.34 4.36 11.33
CA TYR A 246 6.40 3.48 10.82
C TYR A 246 6.51 3.58 9.31
N LEU A 247 7.69 3.93 8.82
CA LEU A 247 7.99 3.98 7.39
C LEU A 247 8.32 2.57 6.87
N ALA A 248 7.47 2.06 5.97
CA ALA A 248 7.67 0.76 5.36
C ALA A 248 8.43 0.90 4.02
N ALA A 249 9.75 0.74 4.07
CA ALA A 249 10.63 0.78 2.91
C ALA A 249 11.71 -0.32 3.01
N ALA A 250 12.05 -0.97 1.91
CA ALA A 250 13.03 -2.09 1.88
C ALA A 250 14.46 -1.62 1.59
N GLY A 251 14.81 -0.40 1.98
CA GLY A 251 16.15 0.17 1.78
C GLY A 251 16.13 1.42 0.92
N GLN A 252 17.27 1.72 0.27
CA GLN A 252 17.41 2.91 -0.55
C GLN A 252 16.59 2.85 -1.84
N PRO A 253 16.16 4.00 -2.37
CA PRO A 253 15.45 4.06 -3.65
C PRO A 253 16.21 3.42 -4.79
N VAL A 254 15.48 2.79 -5.70
CA VAL A 254 16.00 2.18 -6.92
C VAL A 254 15.43 2.88 -8.15
N THR A 255 16.15 2.82 -9.27
CA THR A 255 15.68 3.38 -10.53
C THR A 255 14.94 2.33 -11.37
N LEU A 256 14.12 2.78 -12.31
CA LEU A 256 13.46 1.89 -13.25
C LEU A 256 14.45 1.05 -14.07
N PRO A 257 15.62 1.57 -14.55
CA PRO A 257 16.69 0.77 -15.12
C PRO A 257 17.24 -0.33 -14.21
N ASP A 258 17.35 -0.08 -12.87
CA ASP A 258 17.82 -1.07 -11.91
C ASP A 258 16.81 -2.23 -11.80
N ILE A 259 15.52 -1.90 -11.71
CA ILE A 259 14.44 -2.90 -11.70
C ILE A 259 14.48 -3.74 -12.98
N ALA A 260 14.58 -3.11 -14.14
CA ALA A 260 14.70 -3.82 -15.43
C ALA A 260 15.95 -4.72 -15.49
N ALA A 261 17.07 -4.30 -14.91
CA ALA A 261 18.27 -5.11 -14.82
C ALA A 261 18.07 -6.33 -13.91
N VAL A 262 17.36 -6.19 -12.78
CA VAL A 262 16.99 -7.32 -11.91
C VAL A 262 16.13 -8.32 -12.68
N LEU A 263 15.07 -7.87 -13.37
CA LEU A 263 14.18 -8.73 -14.16
C LEU A 263 14.97 -9.53 -15.19
N ARG A 264 15.81 -8.88 -15.99
CA ARG A 264 16.61 -9.58 -17.02
C ARG A 264 17.56 -10.63 -16.41
N ARG A 265 18.22 -10.28 -15.31
CA ARG A 265 19.17 -11.18 -14.65
C ARG A 265 18.51 -12.39 -14.00
N ARG A 266 17.33 -12.19 -13.39
CA ARG A 266 16.66 -13.24 -12.61
C ARG A 266 15.74 -14.13 -13.44
N LEU A 267 15.11 -13.59 -14.50
CA LEU A 267 14.10 -14.29 -15.28
C LEU A 267 14.62 -14.81 -16.64
N GLY A 268 15.83 -14.40 -17.06
CA GLY A 268 16.43 -14.89 -18.29
C GLY A 268 15.53 -14.72 -19.53
N ALA A 269 15.17 -15.81 -20.17
CA ALA A 269 14.35 -15.81 -21.39
C ALA A 269 12.94 -15.21 -21.17
N ALA A 270 12.33 -15.38 -19.99
CA ALA A 270 11.02 -14.80 -19.68
C ALA A 270 11.04 -13.26 -19.64
N ALA A 271 12.22 -12.65 -19.51
CA ALA A 271 12.42 -11.21 -19.54
C ALA A 271 13.02 -10.69 -20.85
N ALA A 272 12.92 -11.46 -21.95
CA ALA A 272 13.53 -11.09 -23.26
C ALA A 272 13.01 -9.74 -23.79
N ALA A 273 11.74 -9.41 -23.54
CA ALA A 273 11.12 -8.16 -23.96
C ALA A 273 11.50 -6.96 -23.08
N VAL A 274 12.07 -7.15 -21.88
CA VAL A 274 12.37 -6.08 -20.92
C VAL A 274 13.38 -5.10 -21.52
N PRO A 275 13.05 -3.78 -21.58
CA PRO A 275 13.89 -2.78 -22.24
C PRO A 275 15.30 -2.68 -21.65
N ARG A 276 16.27 -2.32 -22.50
CA ARG A 276 17.70 -2.21 -22.13
C ARG A 276 18.22 -0.79 -22.18
N HIS A 277 17.62 0.05 -23.01
CA HIS A 277 18.13 1.39 -23.28
C HIS A 277 17.48 2.42 -22.36
N GLN A 278 18.27 3.38 -21.90
CA GLN A 278 17.80 4.44 -21.04
C GLN A 278 17.37 5.66 -21.86
N LEU A 279 16.32 6.34 -21.38
CA LEU A 279 15.90 7.63 -21.88
C LEU A 279 16.66 8.74 -21.12
N PRO A 280 17.39 9.62 -21.79
CA PRO A 280 18.10 10.72 -21.13
C PRO A 280 17.13 11.65 -20.36
N ASP A 281 17.51 12.13 -19.19
CA ASP A 281 16.65 12.95 -18.33
C ASP A 281 16.17 14.24 -19.02
N TRP A 282 17.02 14.85 -19.87
CA TRP A 282 16.63 16.04 -20.63
C TRP A 282 15.46 15.76 -21.60
N ALA A 283 15.42 14.58 -22.20
CA ALA A 283 14.35 14.19 -23.12
C ALA A 283 13.02 13.99 -22.36
N VAL A 284 13.06 13.38 -21.16
CA VAL A 284 11.88 13.25 -20.30
C VAL A 284 11.37 14.63 -19.90
N ARG A 285 12.25 15.54 -19.46
CA ARG A 285 11.87 16.92 -19.06
C ARG A 285 11.30 17.73 -20.23
N ALA A 286 11.85 17.57 -21.44
CA ALA A 286 11.32 18.21 -22.64
C ALA A 286 9.91 17.68 -22.98
N ALA A 287 9.71 16.35 -22.97
CA ALA A 287 8.42 15.73 -23.27
C ALA A 287 7.36 16.01 -22.19
N ALA A 288 7.75 16.19 -20.92
CA ALA A 288 6.86 16.53 -19.82
C ALA A 288 6.11 17.88 -20.01
N ARG A 289 6.62 18.75 -20.89
CA ARG A 289 5.95 20.01 -21.25
C ARG A 289 4.65 19.77 -22.04
N PHE A 290 4.58 18.66 -22.78
CA PHE A 290 3.50 18.34 -23.72
C PHE A 290 2.63 17.17 -23.28
N ALA A 291 3.07 16.35 -22.31
CA ALA A 291 2.39 15.13 -21.86
C ALA A 291 2.21 15.11 -20.35
N PRO A 292 0.99 15.29 -19.81
CA PRO A 292 0.72 15.29 -18.39
C PRO A 292 1.28 14.09 -17.60
N PRO A 293 1.19 12.84 -18.09
CA PRO A 293 1.77 11.69 -17.37
C PRO A 293 3.29 11.79 -17.18
N LEU A 294 3.99 12.45 -18.09
CA LEU A 294 5.44 12.64 -18.00
C LEU A 294 5.84 13.75 -17.03
N ARG A 295 4.90 14.60 -16.60
CA ARG A 295 5.16 15.61 -15.55
C ARG A 295 5.38 14.95 -14.20
N GLU A 296 4.53 14.00 -13.82
CA GLU A 296 4.70 13.23 -12.59
C GLU A 296 6.02 12.45 -12.62
N LEU A 297 6.30 11.81 -13.76
CA LEU A 297 7.55 11.08 -13.95
C LEU A 297 8.77 12.01 -13.87
N SER A 298 8.69 13.25 -14.38
CA SER A 298 9.78 14.22 -14.30
C SER A 298 10.12 14.61 -12.86
N GLY A 299 9.15 14.59 -11.96
CA GLY A 299 9.35 14.81 -10.52
C GLY A 299 10.09 13.66 -9.81
N LEU A 300 10.15 12.49 -10.43
CA LEU A 300 10.91 11.34 -9.93
C LEU A 300 12.32 11.24 -10.51
N LEU A 301 12.69 12.17 -11.43
CA LEU A 301 14.03 12.26 -11.99
C LEU A 301 14.95 13.08 -11.07
N GLY A 302 16.20 12.71 -11.01
CA GLY A 302 17.22 13.46 -10.28
C GLY A 302 17.63 12.80 -8.97
N THR A 303 17.74 13.57 -7.88
CA THR A 303 18.19 13.04 -6.59
C THR A 303 17.13 12.12 -5.98
N PRO A 304 17.45 10.84 -5.76
CA PRO A 304 16.53 9.92 -5.09
C PRO A 304 16.13 10.45 -3.71
N LYS A 305 14.87 10.32 -3.35
CA LYS A 305 14.40 10.61 -1.99
C LYS A 305 14.86 9.49 -1.06
N ALA A 306 16.02 9.67 -0.42
CA ALA A 306 16.52 8.72 0.57
C ALA A 306 15.51 8.56 1.71
N VAL A 307 15.38 7.35 2.24
CA VAL A 307 14.43 7.00 3.30
C VAL A 307 15.15 6.31 4.44
N ASN A 308 14.67 6.51 5.66
CA ASN A 308 15.19 5.87 6.87
C ASN A 308 14.06 5.08 7.56
N ASN A 309 14.14 3.77 7.50
CA ASN A 309 13.21 2.81 8.11
C ASN A 309 13.72 2.22 9.43
N SER A 310 14.78 2.78 10.00
CA SER A 310 15.46 2.23 11.18
C SER A 310 14.53 2.05 12.38
N LYS A 311 13.51 2.91 12.52
CA LYS A 311 12.53 2.83 13.60
C LYS A 311 11.74 1.51 13.56
N ALA A 312 11.23 1.12 12.41
CA ALA A 312 10.52 -0.14 12.26
C ALA A 312 11.43 -1.35 12.56
N ILE A 313 12.70 -1.29 12.13
CA ILE A 313 13.70 -2.34 12.38
C ILE A 313 14.01 -2.45 13.87
N THR A 314 14.38 -1.34 14.51
CA THR A 314 14.90 -1.35 15.89
C THR A 314 13.79 -1.52 16.93
N GLN A 315 12.63 -0.92 16.69
CA GLN A 315 11.54 -0.92 17.66
C GLN A 315 10.64 -2.16 17.53
N LEU A 316 10.36 -2.61 16.30
CA LEU A 316 9.44 -3.73 16.06
C LEU A 316 10.14 -5.01 15.58
N GLY A 317 11.47 -5.01 15.41
CA GLY A 317 12.19 -6.15 14.86
C GLY A 317 11.76 -6.50 13.43
N TRP A 318 11.36 -5.50 12.65
CA TRP A 318 10.91 -5.69 11.28
C TRP A 318 12.08 -5.81 10.31
N HIS A 319 12.06 -6.81 9.44
CA HIS A 319 13.14 -7.08 8.49
C HIS A 319 12.57 -7.27 7.09
N PRO A 320 12.58 -6.22 6.25
CA PRO A 320 12.04 -6.30 4.89
C PRO A 320 12.95 -7.14 3.98
N ARG A 321 12.32 -7.77 2.98
CA ARG A 321 13.00 -8.53 1.93
C ARG A 321 13.87 -7.63 1.06
N PRO A 322 14.96 -8.16 0.49
CA PRO A 322 15.73 -7.45 -0.52
C PRO A 322 14.86 -7.07 -1.72
N ILE A 323 15.04 -5.86 -2.26
CA ILE A 323 14.27 -5.35 -3.40
C ILE A 323 14.32 -6.28 -4.61
N ALA A 324 15.48 -6.92 -4.86
CA ALA A 324 15.62 -7.86 -5.97
C ALA A 324 14.68 -9.07 -5.85
N ASP A 325 14.46 -9.57 -4.63
CA ASP A 325 13.57 -10.70 -4.38
C ASP A 325 12.10 -10.27 -4.51
N THR A 326 11.78 -9.05 -4.08
CA THR A 326 10.46 -8.44 -4.26
C THR A 326 10.11 -8.28 -5.73
N VAL A 327 11.02 -7.71 -6.54
CA VAL A 327 10.84 -7.53 -8.00
C VAL A 327 10.66 -8.88 -8.69
N THR A 328 11.48 -9.87 -8.32
CA THR A 328 11.39 -11.23 -8.88
C THR A 328 10.05 -11.88 -8.54
N ALA A 329 9.64 -11.83 -7.27
CA ALA A 329 8.37 -12.42 -6.83
C ALA A 329 7.16 -11.76 -7.48
N THR A 330 7.22 -10.43 -7.72
CA THR A 330 6.17 -9.71 -8.47
C THR A 330 6.05 -10.26 -9.89
N ALA A 331 7.17 -10.37 -10.59
CA ALA A 331 7.20 -10.86 -11.96
C ALA A 331 6.74 -12.33 -12.08
N ASP A 332 7.22 -13.20 -11.18
CA ASP A 332 6.79 -14.61 -11.12
C ASP A 332 5.27 -14.72 -10.87
N GLY A 333 4.71 -13.85 -10.03
CA GLY A 333 3.28 -13.79 -9.78
C GLY A 333 2.49 -13.42 -11.04
N LEU A 334 2.96 -12.40 -11.79
CA LEU A 334 2.36 -11.97 -13.05
C LEU A 334 2.41 -13.08 -14.11
N LEU A 335 3.55 -13.75 -14.27
CA LEU A 335 3.71 -14.84 -15.22
C LEU A 335 2.79 -16.04 -14.89
N ARG A 336 2.64 -16.38 -13.61
CA ARG A 336 1.68 -17.43 -13.18
C ARG A 336 0.23 -17.05 -13.50
N LEU A 337 -0.19 -15.81 -13.24
CA LEU A 337 -1.54 -15.36 -13.58
C LEU A 337 -1.82 -15.41 -15.07
N SER A 338 -0.85 -14.99 -15.89
CA SER A 338 -0.97 -15.04 -17.36
C SER A 338 -1.08 -16.48 -17.87
N SER A 339 -0.33 -17.42 -17.28
CA SER A 339 -0.39 -18.84 -17.65
C SER A 339 -1.72 -19.49 -17.24
N ALA A 340 -2.28 -19.12 -16.08
CA ALA A 340 -3.58 -19.63 -15.64
C ALA A 340 -4.71 -19.16 -16.56
N VAL A 341 -4.73 -17.87 -16.94
CA VAL A 341 -5.71 -17.33 -17.90
C VAL A 341 -5.59 -17.98 -19.29
N ALA A 342 -4.38 -18.37 -19.70
CA ALA A 342 -4.17 -19.06 -20.98
C ALA A 342 -4.65 -20.55 -20.96
N ALA A 343 -4.61 -21.18 -19.78
CA ALA A 343 -5.06 -22.57 -19.61
C ALA A 343 -6.59 -22.70 -19.52
N ASP A 344 -7.30 -21.63 -19.12
CA ASP A 344 -8.77 -21.58 -19.03
C ASP A 344 -9.48 -21.20 -20.35
N ARG A 345 -8.71 -20.95 -21.41
CA ARG A 345 -9.20 -20.65 -22.79
C ARG A 345 -9.02 -21.81 -23.72
#